data_cdac30d9ddab45f78c0f5c9a31ef773e
#
_entry.id   cdac30d9ddab45f78c0f5c9a31ef773e
#
_cell.length_a   1.000
_cell.length_b   1.000
_cell.length_c   1.000
_cell.angle_alpha   90.00
_cell.angle_beta   90.00
_cell.angle_gamma   90.00
#
_symmetry.space_group_name_H-M   'P 1'
#
loop_
_entity.id
_entity.type
_entity.pdbx_description
1 polymer ?
#
loop_
_entity_poly.entity_id
_entity_poly.type
_entity_poly.pdbx_seq_one_letter_code
_entity_poly.pdbx_strand_id
1 'polypeptide(L)'
;MRIFMISVLLAFSMMAQARNNDTLSIATTTYRITYQSKAVNDTLTKPYKYRDDEMRLDISADGVSKFYSYSAAIRMKLMREKIEKGEFDLRDLPKAGILSMEFYKNYPEKGKTLMLDVAGEAKCQIEEKMETPEWTILPDSTADIMGYPCQLAVTHFKGRQWYAWYTEDIPLDEGPWKLRGLPGLILKAYDSSRQFIFDGQGMEQPDGEPITFIKMKREKVSQKDFRRLKESYDPNDVLKQMSASGAKIVIVNSDGSKLDKIDRPKFNLIELQ
;
A
#
# COMPACT_ATOMS: atom_id res chain seq x y z
N MET A 1 15.65 17.26 -26.31
CA MET A 1 14.27 16.77 -26.51
C MET A 1 14.15 15.27 -26.85
N ARG A 2 15.25 14.56 -27.15
CA ARG A 2 15.23 13.10 -27.44
C ARG A 2 15.55 12.19 -26.25
N ILE A 3 16.00 12.70 -25.11
CA ILE A 3 16.54 11.92 -23.98
C ILE A 3 15.42 11.53 -22.99
N PHE A 4 14.34 12.31 -22.91
CA PHE A 4 13.17 11.97 -22.09
C PHE A 4 12.35 10.77 -22.65
N MET A 5 12.48 10.49 -23.94
CA MET A 5 11.77 9.37 -24.60
C MET A 5 12.36 7.99 -24.30
N ILE A 6 13.66 7.88 -23.98
CA ILE A 6 14.30 6.57 -23.82
C ILE A 6 14.03 5.94 -22.45
N SER A 7 13.97 6.72 -21.37
CA SER A 7 13.57 6.22 -20.04
C SER A 7 12.08 5.86 -19.98
N VAL A 8 11.24 6.54 -20.75
CA VAL A 8 9.84 6.20 -20.94
C VAL A 8 9.70 4.92 -21.75
N LEU A 9 10.54 4.68 -22.77
CA LEU A 9 10.47 3.49 -23.63
C LEU A 9 10.91 2.21 -22.92
N LEU A 10 11.87 2.25 -22.00
CA LEU A 10 12.26 1.07 -21.19
C LEU A 10 11.21 0.72 -20.12
N ALA A 11 10.57 1.71 -19.51
CA ALA A 11 9.36 1.49 -18.70
C ALA A 11 8.19 0.97 -19.55
N PHE A 12 8.13 1.36 -20.83
CA PHE A 12 7.11 0.99 -21.78
C PHE A 12 7.12 -0.48 -22.17
N SER A 13 8.28 -1.08 -22.37
CA SER A 13 8.37 -2.52 -22.71
C SER A 13 7.96 -3.43 -21.55
N MET A 14 8.01 -2.94 -20.30
CA MET A 14 7.56 -3.69 -19.13
C MET A 14 6.05 -3.51 -18.83
N MET A 15 5.44 -2.40 -19.24
CA MET A 15 4.01 -2.14 -19.01
C MET A 15 3.09 -2.64 -20.13
N ALA A 16 3.58 -2.76 -21.36
CA ALA A 16 2.80 -3.25 -22.50
C ALA A 16 2.41 -4.74 -22.40
N GLN A 17 2.89 -5.48 -21.41
CA GLN A 17 2.59 -6.90 -21.23
C GLN A 17 1.44 -7.21 -20.25
N ALA A 18 0.86 -6.23 -19.55
CA ALA A 18 -0.36 -6.47 -18.78
C ALA A 18 -1.59 -6.34 -19.70
N ARG A 19 -1.82 -7.36 -20.51
CA ARG A 19 -3.09 -7.52 -21.25
C ARG A 19 -4.22 -7.75 -20.23
N ASN A 20 -5.46 -7.41 -20.58
CA ASN A 20 -6.66 -7.66 -19.76
C ASN A 20 -6.80 -9.11 -19.23
N ASN A 21 -6.09 -10.07 -19.84
CA ASN A 21 -6.05 -11.46 -19.43
C ASN A 21 -5.25 -11.75 -18.14
N ASP A 22 -4.50 -10.77 -17.62
CA ASP A 22 -3.66 -10.96 -16.42
C ASP A 22 -4.38 -10.60 -15.11
N THR A 23 -5.57 -10.03 -15.18
CA THR A 23 -6.39 -9.69 -14.01
C THR A 23 -7.33 -10.84 -13.67
N LEU A 24 -7.17 -11.41 -12.48
CA LEU A 24 -8.07 -12.44 -11.94
C LEU A 24 -9.07 -11.81 -10.99
N SER A 25 -10.34 -12.20 -11.12
CA SER A 25 -11.32 -12.07 -10.04
C SER A 25 -11.08 -13.24 -9.07
N ILE A 26 -10.74 -12.94 -7.81
CA ILE A 26 -10.46 -13.95 -6.78
C ILE A 26 -11.59 -14.11 -5.78
N ALA A 27 -12.47 -13.12 -5.66
CA ALA A 27 -13.67 -13.11 -4.85
C ALA A 27 -14.59 -11.97 -5.28
N THR A 28 -15.80 -11.90 -4.72
CA THR A 28 -16.74 -10.78 -4.90
C THR A 28 -16.81 -9.93 -3.63
N THR A 29 -16.69 -8.62 -3.77
CA THR A 29 -16.74 -7.69 -2.64
C THR A 29 -18.16 -7.63 -2.07
N THR A 30 -18.29 -7.93 -0.78
CA THR A 30 -19.53 -7.78 -0.01
C THR A 30 -19.54 -6.45 0.74
N TYR A 31 -18.41 -6.10 1.34
CA TYR A 31 -18.23 -4.84 2.06
C TYR A 31 -16.95 -4.16 1.60
N ARG A 32 -17.00 -2.84 1.49
CA ARG A 32 -15.83 -1.98 1.27
C ARG A 32 -15.77 -0.93 2.34
N ILE A 33 -14.64 -0.84 3.03
CA ILE A 33 -14.36 0.19 4.02
C ILE A 33 -13.32 1.13 3.44
N THR A 34 -13.59 2.42 3.47
CA THR A 34 -12.65 3.48 3.08
C THR A 34 -12.00 4.07 4.32
N TYR A 35 -10.67 4.13 4.32
CA TYR A 35 -9.87 4.76 5.37
C TYR A 35 -9.12 5.96 4.82
N GLN A 36 -9.23 7.10 5.49
CA GLN A 36 -8.24 8.18 5.35
C GLN A 36 -7.00 7.75 6.11
N SER A 37 -5.92 7.52 5.39
CA SER A 37 -4.69 7.01 5.97
C SER A 37 -3.60 8.05 5.96
N LYS A 38 -2.78 8.05 7.00
CA LYS A 38 -1.61 8.92 7.13
C LYS A 38 -0.39 8.09 7.48
N ALA A 39 0.73 8.38 6.82
CA ALA A 39 2.00 7.76 7.16
C ALA A 39 3.15 8.77 7.14
N VAL A 40 4.16 8.47 7.94
CA VAL A 40 5.40 9.25 8.05
C VAL A 40 6.55 8.42 7.50
N ASN A 41 7.31 8.95 6.55
CA ASN A 41 8.52 8.31 6.04
C ASN A 41 9.77 8.74 6.83
N ASP A 42 9.87 10.03 7.13
CA ASP A 42 10.99 10.57 7.93
C ASP A 42 10.62 10.63 9.41
N THR A 43 11.04 9.63 10.16
CA THR A 43 10.76 9.51 11.60
C THR A 43 11.70 10.33 12.49
N LEU A 44 12.78 10.89 11.90
CA LEU A 44 13.81 11.64 12.62
C LEU A 44 13.48 13.14 12.73
N THR A 45 12.75 13.68 11.76
CA THR A 45 12.39 15.10 11.72
C THR A 45 11.06 15.37 12.41
N LYS A 46 11.03 16.33 13.36
CA LYS A 46 9.82 16.77 14.06
C LYS A 46 9.51 18.24 13.75
N PRO A 47 8.27 18.67 13.63
CA PRO A 47 7.05 17.82 13.67
C PRO A 47 6.99 16.87 12.47
N TYR A 48 6.30 15.75 12.62
CA TYR A 48 6.13 14.79 11.53
C TYR A 48 5.46 15.42 10.31
N LYS A 49 6.02 15.14 9.14
CA LYS A 49 5.39 15.44 7.84
C LYS A 49 4.61 14.22 7.38
N TYR A 50 3.31 14.29 7.52
CA TYR A 50 2.42 13.22 7.06
C TYR A 50 2.23 13.28 5.56
N ARG A 51 2.09 12.09 4.98
CA ARG A 51 1.55 11.87 3.65
C ARG A 51 0.19 11.24 3.83
N ASP A 52 -0.78 11.72 3.05
CA ASP A 52 -2.17 11.26 3.10
C ASP A 52 -2.47 10.32 1.93
N ASP A 53 -3.35 9.34 2.17
CA ASP A 53 -3.82 8.39 1.16
C ASP A 53 -5.24 7.92 1.48
N GLU A 54 -6.02 7.63 0.44
CA GLU A 54 -7.24 6.87 0.57
C GLU A 54 -6.91 5.39 0.41
N MET A 55 -7.07 4.63 1.50
CA MET A 55 -6.92 3.18 1.50
C MET A 55 -8.29 2.52 1.53
N ARG A 56 -8.45 1.42 0.81
CA ARG A 56 -9.68 0.62 0.82
C ARG A 56 -9.42 -0.79 1.32
N LEU A 57 -10.41 -1.31 2.04
CA LEU A 57 -10.48 -2.69 2.46
C LEU A 57 -11.74 -3.31 1.83
N ASP A 58 -11.54 -4.14 0.83
CA ASP A 58 -12.59 -4.93 0.21
C ASP A 58 -12.67 -6.29 0.91
N ILE A 59 -13.85 -6.71 1.33
CA ILE A 59 -14.10 -7.95 2.07
C ILE A 59 -15.18 -8.74 1.32
N SER A 60 -14.93 -10.03 1.09
CA SER A 60 -15.89 -10.95 0.51
C SER A 60 -16.66 -11.75 1.58
N ALA A 61 -17.76 -12.37 1.19
CA ALA A 61 -18.57 -13.21 2.08
C ALA A 61 -17.84 -14.46 2.58
N ASP A 62 -16.86 -14.97 1.83
CA ASP A 62 -16.03 -16.13 2.19
C ASP A 62 -14.77 -15.76 2.97
N GLY A 63 -14.61 -14.47 3.32
CA GLY A 63 -13.55 -13.96 4.17
C GLY A 63 -12.23 -13.66 3.44
N VAL A 64 -12.20 -13.72 2.11
CA VAL A 64 -11.09 -13.14 1.35
C VAL A 64 -11.17 -11.63 1.45
N SER A 65 -10.05 -10.96 1.77
CA SER A 65 -10.03 -9.51 1.78
C SER A 65 -8.78 -8.94 1.10
N LYS A 66 -8.91 -7.69 0.62
CA LYS A 66 -7.85 -6.92 -0.01
C LYS A 66 -7.78 -5.53 0.59
N PHE A 67 -6.63 -5.16 1.15
CA PHE A 67 -6.33 -3.81 1.61
C PHE A 67 -5.32 -3.15 0.67
N TYR A 68 -5.64 -1.98 0.12
CA TYR A 68 -4.84 -1.35 -0.94
C TYR A 68 -5.03 0.17 -0.99
N SER A 69 -4.05 0.88 -1.59
CA SER A 69 -4.16 2.30 -1.90
C SER A 69 -5.09 2.51 -3.10
N TYR A 70 -6.21 3.17 -2.87
CA TYR A 70 -7.13 3.56 -3.93
C TYR A 70 -6.53 4.67 -4.80
N SER A 71 -5.81 5.61 -4.19
CA SER A 71 -5.10 6.66 -4.92
C SER A 71 -4.08 6.07 -5.92
N ALA A 72 -3.33 5.04 -5.49
CA ALA A 72 -2.41 4.34 -6.39
C ALA A 72 -3.14 3.57 -7.49
N ALA A 73 -4.26 2.90 -7.16
CA ALA A 73 -5.05 2.15 -8.13
C ALA A 73 -5.63 3.06 -9.22
N ILE A 74 -6.22 4.20 -8.85
CA ILE A 74 -6.72 5.20 -9.80
C ILE A 74 -5.59 5.77 -10.67
N ARG A 75 -4.46 6.12 -10.05
CA ARG A 75 -3.30 6.61 -10.80
C ARG A 75 -2.85 5.60 -11.85
N MET A 76 -2.74 4.32 -11.48
CA MET A 76 -2.33 3.25 -12.40
C MET A 76 -3.34 3.04 -13.53
N LYS A 77 -4.64 3.12 -13.23
CA LYS A 77 -5.71 3.04 -14.22
C LYS A 77 -5.60 4.18 -15.25
N LEU A 78 -5.57 5.42 -14.77
CA LEU A 78 -5.47 6.60 -15.61
C LEU A 78 -4.17 6.63 -16.45
N MET A 79 -3.06 6.20 -15.85
CA MET A 79 -1.79 6.10 -16.57
C MET A 79 -1.89 5.09 -17.73
N ARG A 80 -2.51 3.93 -17.49
CA ARG A 80 -2.74 2.93 -18.55
C ARG A 80 -3.61 3.49 -19.66
N GLU A 81 -4.74 4.13 -19.34
CA GLU A 81 -5.65 4.74 -20.32
C GLU A 81 -4.95 5.80 -21.17
N LYS A 82 -4.11 6.64 -20.58
CA LYS A 82 -3.30 7.62 -21.31
C LYS A 82 -2.31 6.96 -22.27
N ILE A 83 -1.60 5.94 -21.80
CA ILE A 83 -0.63 5.18 -22.60
C ILE A 83 -1.33 4.53 -23.82
N GLU A 84 -2.49 3.90 -23.59
CA GLU A 84 -3.28 3.29 -24.68
C GLU A 84 -3.73 4.30 -25.74
N LYS A 85 -3.97 5.55 -25.33
CA LYS A 85 -4.28 6.67 -26.23
C LYS A 85 -3.04 7.33 -26.87
N GLY A 86 -1.82 6.88 -26.53
CA GLY A 86 -0.58 7.50 -26.99
C GLY A 86 -0.24 8.81 -26.28
N GLU A 87 -0.87 9.10 -25.14
CA GLU A 87 -0.62 10.28 -24.32
C GLU A 87 0.47 10.00 -23.29
N PHE A 88 1.59 10.74 -23.34
CA PHE A 88 2.74 10.53 -22.47
C PHE A 88 2.94 11.64 -21.44
N ASP A 89 2.03 12.60 -21.37
CA ASP A 89 2.04 13.61 -20.30
C ASP A 89 1.33 13.04 -19.07
N LEU A 90 2.14 12.80 -18.02
CA LEU A 90 1.69 12.20 -16.76
C LEU A 90 1.61 13.21 -15.61
N ARG A 91 1.78 14.52 -15.90
CA ARG A 91 1.84 15.58 -14.87
C ARG A 91 0.49 15.83 -14.19
N ASP A 92 -0.59 15.56 -14.86
CA ASP A 92 -1.97 15.70 -14.39
C ASP A 92 -2.51 14.46 -13.65
N LEU A 93 -1.70 13.39 -13.55
CA LEU A 93 -2.11 12.21 -12.79
C LEU A 93 -2.17 12.52 -11.28
N PRO A 94 -3.12 11.92 -10.55
CA PRO A 94 -3.19 12.01 -9.10
C PRO A 94 -1.85 11.65 -8.45
N LYS A 95 -1.59 12.18 -7.27
CA LYS A 95 -0.40 11.80 -6.49
C LYS A 95 -0.40 10.30 -6.23
N ALA A 96 0.78 9.69 -6.22
CA ALA A 96 0.90 8.29 -5.81
C ALA A 96 0.49 8.14 -4.35
N GLY A 97 -0.12 6.99 -4.03
CA GLY A 97 -0.45 6.64 -2.67
C GLY A 97 0.77 6.56 -1.74
N ILE A 98 0.54 6.57 -0.44
CA ILE A 98 1.60 6.51 0.58
C ILE A 98 2.12 5.09 0.81
N LEU A 99 1.24 4.11 0.65
CA LEU A 99 1.56 2.68 0.74
C LEU A 99 1.39 2.06 -0.65
N SER A 100 2.48 1.61 -1.22
CA SER A 100 2.47 0.94 -2.53
C SER A 100 1.99 -0.50 -2.44
N MET A 101 1.80 -1.02 -1.23
CA MET A 101 1.43 -2.41 -1.02
C MET A 101 -0.04 -2.68 -1.33
N GLU A 102 -0.28 -3.86 -1.90
CA GLU A 102 -1.56 -4.54 -1.87
C GLU A 102 -1.45 -5.69 -0.88
N PHE A 103 -2.36 -5.80 0.05
CA PHE A 103 -2.34 -6.81 1.09
C PHE A 103 -3.62 -7.63 1.06
N TYR A 104 -3.47 -8.95 0.91
CA TYR A 104 -4.56 -9.91 0.83
C TYR A 104 -4.56 -10.79 2.07
N LYS A 105 -5.76 -11.08 2.63
CA LYS A 105 -5.99 -12.08 3.67
C LYS A 105 -6.81 -13.24 3.10
N ASN A 106 -6.56 -14.44 3.60
CA ASN A 106 -7.14 -15.69 3.10
C ASN A 106 -6.90 -15.92 1.59
N TYR A 107 -5.79 -15.40 1.08
CA TYR A 107 -5.35 -15.61 -0.30
C TYR A 107 -3.82 -15.79 -0.33
N PRO A 108 -3.26 -16.70 -1.16
CA PRO A 108 -3.93 -17.57 -2.15
C PRO A 108 -4.73 -18.72 -1.55
N GLU A 109 -4.61 -18.97 -0.24
CA GLU A 109 -5.30 -20.02 0.50
C GLU A 109 -5.83 -19.47 1.82
N LYS A 110 -6.89 -20.10 2.36
CA LYS A 110 -7.42 -19.78 3.68
C LYS A 110 -6.32 -19.92 4.76
N GLY A 111 -6.23 -18.92 5.64
CA GLY A 111 -5.20 -18.86 6.68
C GLY A 111 -3.83 -18.37 6.21
N LYS A 112 -3.73 -17.88 4.98
CA LYS A 112 -2.53 -17.21 4.46
C LYS A 112 -2.78 -15.74 4.19
N THR A 113 -1.70 -14.99 4.15
CA THR A 113 -1.64 -13.61 3.69
C THR A 113 -0.67 -13.48 2.54
N LEU A 114 -0.98 -12.57 1.63
CA LEU A 114 -0.14 -12.22 0.51
C LEU A 114 0.06 -10.72 0.47
N MET A 115 1.30 -10.26 0.58
CA MET A 115 1.66 -8.87 0.36
C MET A 115 2.37 -8.72 -0.97
N LEU A 116 1.92 -7.76 -1.76
CA LEU A 116 2.56 -7.32 -2.99
C LEU A 116 3.08 -5.91 -2.78
N ASP A 117 4.35 -5.68 -3.02
CA ASP A 117 4.96 -4.35 -2.91
C ASP A 117 6.18 -4.26 -3.82
N VAL A 118 6.82 -3.10 -3.87
CA VAL A 118 8.02 -2.85 -4.64
C VAL A 118 9.18 -2.47 -3.71
N ALA A 119 10.37 -2.95 -4.03
CA ALA A 119 11.62 -2.54 -3.37
C ALA A 119 12.59 -2.07 -4.46
N GLY A 120 12.70 -0.74 -4.64
CA GLY A 120 13.37 -0.18 -5.79
C GLY A 120 12.66 -0.56 -7.09
N GLU A 121 13.33 -1.30 -7.97
CA GLU A 121 12.78 -1.80 -9.23
C GLU A 121 12.15 -3.22 -9.09
N ALA A 122 12.48 -3.92 -8.00
CA ALA A 122 12.01 -5.27 -7.77
C ALA A 122 10.52 -5.27 -7.35
N LYS A 123 9.69 -6.01 -8.09
CA LYS A 123 8.32 -6.31 -7.71
C LYS A 123 8.32 -7.54 -6.82
N CYS A 124 7.98 -7.36 -5.55
CA CYS A 124 8.08 -8.38 -4.53
C CYS A 124 6.72 -8.99 -4.20
N GLN A 125 6.75 -10.27 -3.84
CA GLN A 125 5.61 -11.01 -3.32
C GLN A 125 6.04 -11.72 -2.03
N ILE A 126 5.33 -11.44 -0.94
CA ILE A 126 5.57 -12.03 0.38
C ILE A 126 4.33 -12.80 0.78
N GLU A 127 4.47 -14.12 0.94
CA GLU A 127 3.41 -15.02 1.40
C GLU A 127 3.75 -15.50 2.80
N GLU A 128 2.82 -15.35 3.74
CA GLU A 128 3.00 -15.73 5.14
C GLU A 128 1.76 -16.47 5.66
N LYS A 129 1.93 -17.22 6.76
CA LYS A 129 0.78 -17.68 7.54
C LYS A 129 0.09 -16.46 8.13
N MET A 130 -1.24 -16.45 8.07
CA MET A 130 -2.02 -15.38 8.68
C MET A 130 -1.91 -15.46 10.20
N GLU A 131 -1.46 -14.39 10.81
CA GLU A 131 -1.36 -14.25 12.26
C GLU A 131 -2.54 -13.42 12.78
N THR A 132 -2.94 -13.68 14.00
CA THR A 132 -3.95 -12.89 14.71
C THR A 132 -3.26 -12.19 15.88
N PRO A 133 -3.29 -10.85 15.95
CA PRO A 133 -2.77 -10.12 17.09
C PRO A 133 -3.47 -10.50 18.40
N GLU A 134 -2.73 -10.55 19.49
CA GLU A 134 -3.29 -10.71 20.83
C GLU A 134 -3.70 -9.34 21.38
N TRP A 135 -5.00 -9.12 21.56
CA TRP A 135 -5.54 -7.83 21.95
C TRP A 135 -5.87 -7.77 23.45
N THR A 136 -5.57 -6.64 24.06
CA THR A 136 -6.10 -6.23 25.36
C THR A 136 -7.20 -5.20 25.12
N ILE A 137 -8.44 -5.56 25.41
CA ILE A 137 -9.60 -4.66 25.29
C ILE A 137 -9.63 -3.74 26.51
N LEU A 138 -9.89 -2.45 26.30
CA LEU A 138 -10.01 -1.42 27.32
C LEU A 138 -11.50 -1.01 27.41
N PRO A 139 -12.29 -1.67 28.27
CA PRO A 139 -13.77 -1.54 28.25
C PRO A 139 -14.26 -0.13 28.60
N ASP A 140 -13.50 0.60 29.43
CA ASP A 140 -13.86 1.98 29.81
C ASP A 140 -13.54 3.02 28.75
N SER A 141 -12.84 2.63 27.68
CA SER A 141 -12.46 3.52 26.57
C SER A 141 -13.44 3.33 25.41
N THR A 142 -14.37 4.25 25.26
CA THR A 142 -15.40 4.24 24.22
C THR A 142 -15.35 5.50 23.36
N ALA A 143 -15.76 5.40 22.11
CA ALA A 143 -15.88 6.52 21.17
C ALA A 143 -16.96 6.22 20.14
N ASP A 144 -17.56 7.26 19.55
CA ASP A 144 -18.37 7.13 18.33
C ASP A 144 -17.47 7.39 17.13
N ILE A 145 -17.44 6.43 16.19
CA ILE A 145 -16.69 6.53 14.94
C ILE A 145 -17.62 6.12 13.79
N MET A 146 -17.82 7.00 12.84
CA MET A 146 -18.72 6.78 11.70
C MET A 146 -20.19 6.49 12.14
N GLY A 147 -20.61 6.94 13.33
CA GLY A 147 -21.93 6.66 13.89
C GLY A 147 -22.04 5.30 14.56
N TYR A 148 -20.93 4.58 14.78
CA TYR A 148 -20.90 3.30 15.48
C TYR A 148 -20.25 3.45 16.85
N PRO A 149 -20.83 2.84 17.90
CA PRO A 149 -20.18 2.76 19.20
C PRO A 149 -18.96 1.83 19.10
N CYS A 150 -17.79 2.36 19.48
CA CYS A 150 -16.52 1.64 19.39
C CYS A 150 -15.88 1.49 20.75
N GLN A 151 -15.17 0.37 20.93
CA GLN A 151 -14.28 0.13 22.05
C GLN A 151 -12.82 0.18 21.60
N LEU A 152 -11.94 0.56 22.53
CA LEU A 152 -10.50 0.59 22.31
C LEU A 152 -9.86 -0.74 22.68
N ALA A 153 -9.01 -1.25 21.81
CA ALA A 153 -8.13 -2.38 22.08
C ALA A 153 -6.67 -2.01 21.77
N VAL A 154 -5.74 -2.65 22.47
CA VAL A 154 -4.29 -2.41 22.36
C VAL A 154 -3.58 -3.73 22.14
N THR A 155 -2.56 -3.75 21.29
CA THR A 155 -1.70 -4.92 21.06
C THR A 155 -0.27 -4.50 20.74
N HIS A 156 0.68 -5.41 21.03
CA HIS A 156 2.02 -5.38 20.45
C HIS A 156 2.06 -6.35 19.27
N PHE A 157 2.20 -5.81 18.05
CA PHE A 157 2.18 -6.65 16.86
C PHE A 157 3.16 -6.12 15.81
N LYS A 158 3.97 -7.02 15.25
CA LYS A 158 4.97 -6.72 14.19
C LYS A 158 5.89 -5.55 14.54
N GLY A 159 6.37 -5.51 15.79
CA GLY A 159 7.32 -4.54 16.29
C GLY A 159 6.74 -3.17 16.65
N ARG A 160 5.42 -3.00 16.61
CA ARG A 160 4.73 -1.77 16.99
C ARG A 160 3.68 -2.02 18.04
N GLN A 161 3.44 -1.04 18.90
CA GLN A 161 2.25 -1.00 19.74
C GLN A 161 1.13 -0.32 18.95
N TRP A 162 0.03 -1.06 18.76
CA TRP A 162 -1.16 -0.60 18.04
C TRP A 162 -2.31 -0.32 18.97
N TYR A 163 -3.07 0.69 18.63
CA TYR A 163 -4.35 1.06 19.21
C TYR A 163 -5.40 0.91 18.13
N ALA A 164 -6.47 0.15 18.41
CA ALA A 164 -7.55 -0.09 17.46
C ALA A 164 -8.90 0.20 18.11
N TRP A 165 -9.70 1.00 17.45
CA TRP A 165 -11.10 1.22 17.77
C TRP A 165 -11.93 0.32 16.88
N TYR A 166 -12.71 -0.55 17.47
CA TYR A 166 -13.53 -1.52 16.76
C TYR A 166 -14.98 -1.46 17.25
N THR A 167 -15.91 -1.90 16.41
CA THR A 167 -17.33 -1.98 16.74
C THR A 167 -17.87 -3.39 16.58
N GLU A 168 -18.63 -3.87 17.55
CA GLU A 168 -19.33 -5.15 17.49
C GLU A 168 -20.61 -5.09 16.65
N ASP A 169 -21.15 -3.88 16.37
CA ASP A 169 -22.31 -3.69 15.48
C ASP A 169 -22.03 -4.17 14.05
N ILE A 170 -20.75 -4.28 13.67
CA ILE A 170 -20.31 -4.87 12.42
C ILE A 170 -19.45 -6.09 12.75
N PRO A 171 -20.04 -7.31 12.83
CA PRO A 171 -19.36 -8.51 13.32
C PRO A 171 -18.43 -9.12 12.26
N LEU A 172 -17.48 -8.32 11.76
CA LEU A 172 -16.44 -8.72 10.81
C LEU A 172 -15.09 -8.69 11.51
N ASP A 173 -14.43 -9.84 11.63
CA ASP A 173 -13.05 -9.95 12.13
C ASP A 173 -12.07 -9.42 11.08
N GLU A 174 -12.14 -8.10 10.82
CA GLU A 174 -11.36 -7.45 9.79
C GLU A 174 -10.90 -6.04 10.19
N GLY A 175 -9.88 -5.55 9.49
CA GLY A 175 -9.32 -4.22 9.69
C GLY A 175 -8.20 -3.90 8.70
N PRO A 176 -7.62 -2.70 8.79
CA PRO A 176 -6.57 -2.27 7.87
C PRO A 176 -5.30 -3.11 8.05
N TRP A 177 -4.59 -3.35 6.95
CA TRP A 177 -3.35 -4.11 6.89
C TRP A 177 -3.49 -5.51 7.52
N LYS A 178 -2.62 -5.90 8.46
CA LYS A 178 -2.63 -7.19 9.19
C LYS A 178 -3.50 -7.16 10.46
N LEU A 179 -4.13 -6.03 10.78
CA LEU A 179 -4.91 -5.87 12.00
C LEU A 179 -6.26 -6.58 11.86
N ARG A 180 -6.53 -7.49 12.80
CA ARG A 180 -7.73 -8.32 12.89
C ARG A 180 -7.79 -9.00 14.27
N GLY A 181 -8.76 -9.86 14.52
CA GLY A 181 -8.83 -10.67 15.75
C GLY A 181 -9.65 -10.03 16.86
N LEU A 182 -10.34 -8.95 16.58
CA LEU A 182 -11.33 -8.34 17.47
C LEU A 182 -12.74 -8.86 17.13
N PRO A 183 -13.69 -8.81 18.08
CA PRO A 183 -15.06 -9.32 17.85
C PRO A 183 -15.90 -8.42 16.93
N GLY A 184 -15.26 -7.57 16.12
CA GLY A 184 -15.90 -6.68 15.17
C GLY A 184 -14.91 -5.92 14.32
N LEU A 185 -15.44 -5.10 13.42
CA LEU A 185 -14.65 -4.35 12.44
C LEU A 185 -13.83 -3.23 13.08
N ILE A 186 -12.55 -3.17 12.74
CA ILE A 186 -11.66 -2.09 13.16
C ILE A 186 -11.93 -0.86 12.27
N LEU A 187 -12.54 0.16 12.84
CA LEU A 187 -12.86 1.41 12.13
C LEU A 187 -11.72 2.42 12.19
N LYS A 188 -10.87 2.37 13.23
CA LYS A 188 -9.71 3.26 13.35
C LYS A 188 -8.55 2.52 13.99
N ALA A 189 -7.35 2.71 13.45
CA ALA A 189 -6.14 2.17 14.06
C ALA A 189 -4.95 3.12 13.91
N TYR A 190 -4.03 3.09 14.88
CA TYR A 190 -2.79 3.86 14.82
C TYR A 190 -1.72 3.23 15.72
N ASP A 191 -0.45 3.37 15.31
CA ASP A 191 0.65 2.98 16.20
C ASP A 191 0.91 4.04 17.29
N SER A 192 1.54 3.66 18.40
CA SER A 192 1.81 4.53 19.55
C SER A 192 2.56 5.81 19.19
N SER A 193 3.40 5.75 18.17
CA SER A 193 4.17 6.89 17.66
C SER A 193 3.39 7.76 16.67
N ARG A 194 2.16 7.38 16.33
CA ARG A 194 1.34 8.04 15.31
C ARG A 194 2.02 8.13 13.94
N GLN A 195 2.89 7.19 13.63
CA GLN A 195 3.58 7.15 12.34
C GLN A 195 2.71 6.52 11.24
N PHE A 196 1.77 5.68 11.63
CA PHE A 196 0.72 5.12 10.77
C PHE A 196 -0.63 5.33 11.43
N ILE A 197 -1.56 5.90 10.67
CA ILE A 197 -2.93 6.16 11.11
C ILE A 197 -3.87 5.71 10.00
N PHE A 198 -4.88 4.94 10.37
CA PHE A 198 -5.98 4.52 9.52
C PHE A 198 -7.28 4.99 10.19
N ASP A 199 -8.02 5.89 9.55
CA ASP A 199 -9.21 6.53 10.09
C ASP A 199 -10.40 6.26 9.16
N GLY A 200 -11.34 5.42 9.57
CA GLY A 200 -12.50 5.03 8.79
C GLY A 200 -13.36 6.23 8.40
N GLN A 201 -13.74 6.31 7.15
CA GLN A 201 -14.52 7.41 6.59
C GLN A 201 -15.89 6.97 6.09
N GLY A 202 -16.02 5.71 5.69
CA GLY A 202 -17.26 5.18 5.16
C GLY A 202 -17.19 3.68 4.92
N MET A 203 -18.36 3.08 4.85
CA MET A 203 -18.56 1.69 4.47
C MET A 203 -19.66 1.61 3.42
N GLU A 204 -19.46 0.78 2.41
CA GLU A 204 -20.43 0.52 1.35
C GLU A 204 -20.52 -0.98 1.04
N GLN A 205 -21.59 -1.38 0.38
CA GLN A 205 -21.79 -2.72 -0.16
C GLN A 205 -21.80 -2.62 -1.69
N PRO A 206 -20.66 -2.76 -2.34
CA PRO A 206 -20.56 -2.66 -3.80
C PRO A 206 -21.36 -3.79 -4.47
N ASP A 207 -22.07 -3.45 -5.55
CA ASP A 207 -22.88 -4.43 -6.29
C ASP A 207 -21.99 -5.27 -7.22
N GLY A 208 -21.63 -6.47 -6.75
CA GLY A 208 -20.92 -7.46 -7.56
C GLY A 208 -19.49 -7.10 -7.96
N GLU A 209 -18.88 -6.07 -7.38
CA GLU A 209 -17.50 -5.69 -7.72
C GLU A 209 -16.50 -6.79 -7.32
N PRO A 210 -15.59 -7.18 -8.22
CA PRO A 210 -14.63 -8.23 -7.91
C PRO A 210 -13.47 -7.73 -7.05
N ILE A 211 -13.01 -8.55 -6.12
CA ILE A 211 -11.67 -8.45 -5.56
C ILE A 211 -10.70 -8.99 -6.59
N THR A 212 -9.78 -8.16 -7.07
CA THR A 212 -8.90 -8.50 -8.18
C THR A 212 -7.46 -8.74 -7.75
N PHE A 213 -6.81 -9.69 -8.43
CA PHE A 213 -5.39 -9.96 -8.35
C PHE A 213 -4.77 -9.87 -9.75
N ILE A 214 -3.69 -9.11 -9.90
CA ILE A 214 -2.99 -8.98 -11.19
C ILE A 214 -1.86 -10.01 -11.24
N LYS A 215 -1.94 -10.95 -12.17
CA LYS A 215 -0.85 -11.88 -12.48
C LYS A 215 0.28 -11.14 -13.16
N MET A 216 1.45 -11.15 -12.56
CA MET A 216 2.68 -10.69 -13.18
C MET A 216 3.88 -11.39 -12.53
N LYS A 217 5.02 -11.36 -13.20
CA LYS A 217 6.26 -11.89 -12.61
C LYS A 217 6.65 -11.04 -11.40
N ARG A 218 6.81 -11.68 -10.25
CA ARG A 218 7.28 -11.09 -8.99
C ARG A 218 8.34 -11.99 -8.36
N GLU A 219 9.22 -11.39 -7.61
CA GLU A 219 10.19 -12.11 -6.79
C GLU A 219 9.51 -12.54 -5.48
N LYS A 220 9.53 -13.85 -5.21
CA LYS A 220 9.09 -14.36 -3.91
C LYS A 220 10.20 -14.14 -2.91
N VAL A 221 9.93 -13.33 -1.90
CA VAL A 221 10.90 -12.96 -0.88
C VAL A 221 10.31 -13.13 0.52
N SER A 222 11.17 -13.30 1.52
CA SER A 222 10.76 -13.20 2.92
C SER A 222 10.56 -11.74 3.33
N GLN A 223 9.81 -11.49 4.42
CA GLN A 223 9.68 -10.15 4.99
C GLN A 223 11.04 -9.54 5.35
N LYS A 224 11.97 -10.37 5.84
CA LYS A 224 13.34 -9.96 6.16
C LYS A 224 14.12 -9.52 4.93
N ASP A 225 14.02 -10.27 3.83
CA ASP A 225 14.73 -9.93 2.58
C ASP A 225 14.11 -8.71 1.91
N PHE A 226 12.77 -8.60 1.95
CA PHE A 226 12.08 -7.41 1.47
C PHE A 226 12.54 -6.14 2.21
N ARG A 227 12.65 -6.19 3.55
CA ARG A 227 13.19 -5.09 4.34
C ARG A 227 14.60 -4.72 3.89
N ARG A 228 15.48 -5.73 3.76
CA ARG A 228 16.86 -5.52 3.29
C ARG A 228 16.90 -4.85 1.91
N LEU A 229 16.06 -5.30 0.98
CA LEU A 229 15.94 -4.69 -0.35
C LEU A 229 15.50 -3.23 -0.29
N LYS A 230 14.50 -2.91 0.55
CA LYS A 230 14.07 -1.52 0.77
C LYS A 230 15.20 -0.64 1.33
N GLU A 231 15.88 -1.12 2.37
CA GLU A 231 16.96 -0.40 3.06
C GLU A 231 18.22 -0.22 2.20
N SER A 232 18.52 -1.18 1.34
CA SER A 232 19.69 -1.11 0.44
C SER A 232 19.45 -0.28 -0.82
N TYR A 233 18.22 0.06 -1.15
CA TYR A 233 17.90 0.77 -2.37
C TYR A 233 18.53 2.16 -2.42
N ASP A 234 19.31 2.43 -3.48
CA ASP A 234 19.85 3.73 -3.79
C ASP A 234 19.47 4.13 -5.23
N PRO A 235 18.65 5.16 -5.43
CA PRO A 235 18.24 5.60 -6.76
C PRO A 235 19.45 6.03 -7.63
N ASN A 236 20.58 6.39 -7.03
CA ASN A 236 21.77 6.76 -7.77
C ASN A 236 22.47 5.57 -8.43
N ASP A 237 22.23 4.34 -7.98
CA ASP A 237 22.81 3.14 -8.62
C ASP A 237 22.14 2.89 -9.97
N VAL A 238 20.84 3.14 -10.10
CA VAL A 238 20.12 3.12 -11.38
C VAL A 238 20.69 4.16 -12.33
N LEU A 239 20.93 5.38 -11.83
CA LEU A 239 21.53 6.46 -12.63
C LEU A 239 22.94 6.12 -13.10
N LYS A 240 23.77 5.48 -12.26
CA LYS A 240 25.11 5.00 -12.64
C LYS A 240 25.03 3.96 -13.75
N GLN A 241 24.13 2.97 -13.63
CA GLN A 241 23.94 1.94 -14.65
C GLN A 241 23.51 2.54 -16.00
N MET A 242 22.54 3.46 -15.98
CA MET A 242 22.11 4.17 -17.19
C MET A 242 23.23 5.00 -17.80
N SER A 243 24.04 5.69 -16.99
CA SER A 243 25.19 6.45 -17.47
C SER A 243 26.28 5.53 -18.08
N ALA A 244 26.51 4.37 -17.49
CA ALA A 244 27.43 3.36 -18.00
C ALA A 244 27.00 2.80 -19.37
N SER A 245 25.70 2.79 -19.66
CA SER A 245 25.17 2.43 -20.99
C SER A 245 25.24 3.56 -22.03
N GLY A 246 25.90 4.69 -21.69
CA GLY A 246 26.07 5.83 -22.59
C GLY A 246 24.94 6.87 -22.56
N ALA A 247 23.96 6.72 -21.68
CA ALA A 247 22.88 7.70 -21.54
C ALA A 247 23.38 8.97 -20.83
N LYS A 248 23.13 10.14 -21.42
CA LYS A 248 23.29 11.42 -20.72
C LYS A 248 22.08 11.68 -19.84
N ILE A 249 22.29 11.62 -18.52
CA ILE A 249 21.25 11.87 -17.53
C ILE A 249 21.47 13.24 -16.91
N VAL A 250 20.43 14.04 -16.85
CA VAL A 250 20.40 15.30 -16.10
C VAL A 250 19.26 15.20 -15.09
N ILE A 251 19.61 15.29 -13.82
CA ILE A 251 18.64 15.32 -12.73
C ILE A 251 18.31 16.78 -12.47
N VAL A 252 17.03 17.08 -12.38
CA VAL A 252 16.57 18.44 -12.08
C VAL A 252 15.52 18.41 -10.97
N ASN A 253 15.53 19.39 -10.11
CA ASN A 253 14.48 19.68 -9.14
C ASN A 253 13.21 20.15 -9.85
N SER A 254 12.12 20.26 -9.09
CA SER A 254 10.85 20.81 -9.58
C SER A 254 10.95 22.27 -10.06
N ASP A 255 11.94 23.02 -9.59
CA ASP A 255 12.25 24.39 -10.01
C ASP A 255 13.19 24.46 -11.22
N GLY A 256 13.62 23.31 -11.77
CA GLY A 256 14.52 23.20 -12.90
C GLY A 256 16.01 23.27 -12.56
N SER A 257 16.38 23.46 -11.29
CA SER A 257 17.78 23.43 -10.84
C SER A 257 18.37 22.03 -10.99
N LYS A 258 19.65 21.95 -11.39
CA LYS A 258 20.36 20.67 -11.54
C LYS A 258 20.73 20.08 -10.18
N LEU A 259 20.62 18.77 -10.09
CA LEU A 259 21.09 17.99 -8.96
C LEU A 259 22.23 17.06 -9.38
N ASP A 260 23.22 16.91 -8.52
CA ASP A 260 24.32 15.96 -8.73
C ASP A 260 23.92 14.53 -8.32
N LYS A 261 22.99 14.40 -7.42
CA LYS A 261 22.49 13.11 -6.91
C LYS A 261 21.05 13.24 -6.43
N ILE A 262 20.39 12.10 -6.34
CA ILE A 262 19.07 11.96 -5.69
C ILE A 262 19.31 11.51 -4.23
N ASP A 263 18.66 12.16 -3.28
CA ASP A 263 18.70 11.71 -1.89
C ASP A 263 18.04 10.33 -1.77
N ARG A 264 18.64 9.47 -0.95
CA ARG A 264 18.04 8.16 -0.65
C ARG A 264 16.68 8.37 -0.01
N PRO A 265 15.64 7.66 -0.48
CA PRO A 265 14.35 7.74 0.14
C PRO A 265 14.42 7.23 1.59
N LYS A 266 13.77 7.96 2.49
CA LYS A 266 13.59 7.50 3.87
C LYS A 266 12.40 6.53 3.88
N PHE A 267 12.61 5.36 4.46
CA PHE A 267 11.58 4.34 4.61
C PHE A 267 11.22 4.18 6.08
N ASN A 268 9.95 4.24 6.36
CA ASN A 268 9.38 3.82 7.64
C ASN A 268 8.49 2.62 7.36
N LEU A 269 9.00 1.43 7.62
CA LEU A 269 8.25 0.21 7.38
C LEU A 269 7.17 0.04 8.45
N ILE A 270 5.97 -0.35 8.01
CA ILE A 270 4.86 -0.61 8.92
C ILE A 270 5.14 -1.80 9.82
N GLU A 271 5.95 -2.74 9.36
CA GLU A 271 6.40 -3.93 10.07
C GLU A 271 7.88 -3.82 10.40
N LEU A 272 8.23 -3.93 11.69
CA LEU A 272 9.58 -3.75 12.21
C LEU A 272 10.27 -5.07 12.62
N GLN A 273 9.53 -6.21 12.58
CA GLN A 273 10.05 -7.54 12.95
C GLN A 273 9.86 -8.53 11.82
#